data_58765ea90c02692fc7f22b20d52a87fd
#
_entry.id   58765ea90c02692fc7f22b20d52a87fd
#
_cell.length_a   1.000
_cell.length_b   1.000
_cell.length_c   1.000
_cell.angle_alpha   90.00
_cell.angle_beta   90.00
_cell.angle_gamma   90.00
#
_symmetry.space_group_name_H-M   'P 1'
#
loop_
_entity.id
_entity.type
_entity.pdbx_description
1 polymer ?
#
loop_
_entity_poly.entity_id
_entity_poly.type
_entity_poly.pdbx_seq_one_letter_code
_entity_poly.pdbx_strand_id
1 'polypeptide(L)'
;MYAVSIRAQIKEGRIEELKDFIKSDALPRLEVPGMISIGFFSPDPNINLGMAFLESKEAADIFAQERNKNLAVMADVFVSFPKVVEGEITLGKMYQDRAANDNEEAYVRVVFAKVDNPEVSTNFVKEKIFPIYEEAEGLRGAGFFVADGEAVSWNIWDSEEAANAVVPNFNEELSSAEGIFSQDPQPYMGYLYAGKNFIDVRKG
;
A
#
# COMPACT_ATOMS: atom_id res chain seq x y z
N MET A 1 6.25 -7.24 -11.60
CA MET A 1 5.93 -5.96 -10.91
C MET A 1 6.32 -6.10 -9.44
N TYR A 2 6.86 -5.06 -8.85
CA TYR A 2 7.40 -5.07 -7.50
C TYR A 2 6.68 -4.04 -6.64
N ALA A 3 6.38 -4.35 -5.39
CA ALA A 3 5.74 -3.44 -4.45
C ALA A 3 6.64 -3.16 -3.25
N VAL A 4 6.58 -1.94 -2.75
CA VAL A 4 7.24 -1.51 -1.51
C VAL A 4 6.18 -0.87 -0.63
N SER A 5 6.05 -1.36 0.60
CA SER A 5 5.18 -0.80 1.62
C SER A 5 6.01 -0.32 2.80
N ILE A 6 5.78 0.91 3.23
CA ILE A 6 6.52 1.57 4.32
C ILE A 6 5.51 1.94 5.40
N ARG A 7 5.78 1.54 6.64
CA ARG A 7 4.99 1.92 7.80
C ARG A 7 5.88 2.60 8.84
N ALA A 8 5.56 3.85 9.15
CA ALA A 8 6.30 4.69 10.10
C ALA A 8 5.43 5.06 11.29
N GLN A 9 5.97 4.92 12.49
CA GLN A 9 5.40 5.50 13.70
C GLN A 9 6.02 6.88 13.94
N ILE A 10 5.18 7.89 14.02
CA ILE A 10 5.55 9.31 14.08
C ILE A 10 5.50 9.79 15.52
N LYS A 11 6.46 10.58 15.93
CA LYS A 11 6.43 11.27 17.22
C LYS A 11 5.26 12.25 17.26
N GLU A 12 4.67 12.39 18.44
CA GLU A 12 3.52 13.27 18.66
C GLU A 12 3.78 14.69 18.14
N GLY A 13 2.80 15.22 17.40
CA GLY A 13 2.85 16.55 16.82
C GLY A 13 3.75 16.75 15.60
N ARG A 14 4.45 15.68 15.10
CA ARG A 14 5.41 15.82 13.99
C ARG A 14 4.84 15.36 12.63
N ILE A 15 3.58 14.98 12.55
CA ILE A 15 3.00 14.43 11.31
C ILE A 15 2.94 15.46 10.16
N GLU A 16 2.60 16.72 10.46
CA GLU A 16 2.50 17.74 9.40
C GLU A 16 3.88 18.08 8.82
N GLU A 17 4.92 18.11 9.65
CA GLU A 17 6.30 18.27 9.17
C GLU A 17 6.70 17.15 8.21
N LEU A 18 6.33 15.90 8.50
CA LEU A 18 6.59 14.78 7.62
C LEU A 18 5.80 14.91 6.31
N LYS A 19 4.51 15.30 6.36
CA LYS A 19 3.69 15.50 5.17
C LYS A 19 4.25 16.60 4.27
N ASP A 20 4.66 17.71 4.83
CA ASP A 20 5.27 18.82 4.09
C ASP A 20 6.57 18.39 3.43
N PHE A 21 7.45 17.69 4.15
CA PHE A 21 8.67 17.13 3.60
C PHE A 21 8.39 16.13 2.47
N ILE A 22 7.40 15.24 2.64
CA ILE A 22 7.04 14.27 1.59
C ILE A 22 6.59 15.00 0.32
N LYS A 23 5.73 16.02 0.44
CA LYS A 23 5.22 16.78 -0.71
C LYS A 23 6.29 17.60 -1.41
N SER A 24 7.12 18.31 -0.64
CA SER A 24 8.08 19.28 -1.20
C SER A 24 9.41 18.68 -1.65
N ASP A 25 9.89 17.67 -0.92
CA ASP A 25 11.24 17.17 -1.08
C ASP A 25 11.33 15.69 -1.46
N ALA A 26 10.63 14.81 -0.74
CA ALA A 26 10.80 13.38 -0.92
C ALA A 26 10.16 12.89 -2.23
N LEU A 27 8.91 13.27 -2.50
CA LEU A 27 8.17 12.80 -3.66
C LEU A 27 8.88 13.11 -4.99
N PRO A 28 9.44 14.32 -5.24
CA PRO A 28 10.22 14.58 -6.44
C PRO A 28 11.48 13.72 -6.58
N ARG A 29 12.13 13.33 -5.47
CA ARG A 29 13.34 12.50 -5.49
C ARG A 29 13.03 11.01 -5.66
N LEU A 30 11.82 10.59 -5.32
CA LEU A 30 11.36 9.22 -5.44
C LEU A 30 10.91 8.87 -6.88
N GLU A 31 10.91 9.85 -7.79
CA GLU A 31 10.69 9.62 -9.21
C GLU A 31 11.90 8.93 -9.85
N VAL A 32 11.97 7.61 -9.70
CA VAL A 32 13.07 6.81 -10.26
C VAL A 32 12.62 6.09 -11.55
N PRO A 33 13.56 5.72 -12.43
CA PRO A 33 13.22 4.88 -13.58
C PRO A 33 12.51 3.60 -13.17
N GLY A 34 11.44 3.24 -13.88
CA GLY A 34 10.63 2.07 -13.58
C GLY A 34 9.62 2.26 -12.42
N MET A 35 9.44 3.49 -11.92
CA MET A 35 8.37 3.82 -11.00
C MET A 35 7.02 3.80 -11.74
N ILE A 36 6.07 3.02 -11.25
CA ILE A 36 4.70 2.95 -11.79
C ILE A 36 3.81 3.96 -11.05
N SER A 37 3.79 3.88 -9.74
CA SER A 37 3.06 4.83 -8.90
C SER A 37 3.59 4.83 -7.47
N ILE A 38 3.28 5.91 -6.75
CA ILE A 38 3.60 6.07 -5.34
C ILE A 38 2.49 6.85 -4.65
N GLY A 39 2.20 6.51 -3.40
CA GLY A 39 1.20 7.21 -2.59
C GLY A 39 1.50 7.17 -1.11
N PHE A 40 1.05 8.21 -0.41
CA PHE A 40 1.22 8.36 1.04
C PHE A 40 -0.10 8.75 1.69
N PHE A 41 -0.39 8.12 2.83
CA PHE A 41 -1.55 8.43 3.66
C PHE A 41 -1.24 8.27 5.14
N SER A 42 -2.04 8.91 5.98
CA SER A 42 -1.94 8.80 7.44
C SER A 42 -3.29 8.38 8.01
N PRO A 43 -3.41 7.14 8.51
CA PRO A 43 -4.66 6.65 9.12
C PRO A 43 -4.93 7.31 10.47
N ASP A 44 -3.90 7.79 11.15
CA ASP A 44 -3.98 8.57 12.39
C ASP A 44 -2.77 9.52 12.50
N PRO A 45 -2.77 10.48 13.46
CA PRO A 45 -1.70 11.47 13.60
C PRO A 45 -0.31 10.90 13.92
N ASN A 46 -0.21 9.66 14.34
CA ASN A 46 1.05 9.04 14.76
C ASN A 46 1.51 7.92 13.81
N ILE A 47 0.78 7.69 12.72
CA ILE A 47 1.12 6.65 11.74
C ILE A 47 1.13 7.25 10.33
N ASN A 48 2.19 6.98 9.60
CA ASN A 48 2.27 7.29 8.18
C ASN A 48 2.60 6.03 7.37
N LEU A 49 1.89 5.85 6.27
CA LEU A 49 2.14 4.78 5.32
C LEU A 49 2.51 5.34 3.95
N GLY A 50 3.44 4.66 3.30
CA GLY A 50 3.81 4.87 1.91
C GLY A 50 3.73 3.56 1.14
N MET A 51 3.27 3.65 -0.11
CA MET A 51 3.26 2.53 -1.04
C MET A 51 3.87 2.96 -2.36
N ALA A 52 4.72 2.12 -2.92
CA ALA A 52 5.27 2.32 -4.24
C ALA A 52 5.15 1.04 -5.07
N PHE A 53 4.85 1.20 -6.35
CA PHE A 53 4.79 0.13 -7.33
C PHE A 53 5.83 0.38 -8.42
N LEU A 54 6.60 -0.65 -8.75
CA LEU A 54 7.76 -0.57 -9.62
C LEU A 54 7.70 -1.70 -10.65
N GLU A 55 8.26 -1.46 -11.81
CA GLU A 55 8.26 -2.43 -12.91
C GLU A 55 9.05 -3.69 -12.59
N SER A 56 10.15 -3.56 -11.82
CA SER A 56 11.07 -4.65 -11.52
C SER A 56 11.75 -4.51 -10.17
N LYS A 57 12.49 -5.55 -9.77
CA LYS A 57 13.35 -5.51 -8.59
C LYS A 57 14.49 -4.49 -8.73
N GLU A 58 15.07 -4.36 -9.92
CA GLU A 58 16.13 -3.38 -10.19
C GLU A 58 15.62 -1.95 -9.95
N ALA A 59 14.40 -1.64 -10.41
CA ALA A 59 13.76 -0.36 -10.11
C ALA A 59 13.52 -0.18 -8.60
N ALA A 60 13.14 -1.24 -7.89
CA ALA A 60 12.98 -1.22 -6.44
C ALA A 60 14.30 -0.99 -5.70
N ASP A 61 15.41 -1.55 -6.19
CA ASP A 61 16.75 -1.33 -5.61
C ASP A 61 17.19 0.14 -5.79
N ILE A 62 16.91 0.76 -6.93
CA ILE A 62 17.16 2.20 -7.16
C ILE A 62 16.27 3.04 -6.22
N PHE A 63 14.98 2.72 -6.15
CA PHE A 63 14.04 3.38 -5.25
C PHE A 63 14.47 3.29 -3.79
N ALA A 64 14.96 2.13 -3.34
CA ALA A 64 15.43 1.93 -1.98
C ALA A 64 16.57 2.86 -1.59
N GLN A 65 17.46 3.20 -2.52
CA GLN A 65 18.57 4.14 -2.27
C GLN A 65 18.03 5.55 -1.98
N GLU A 66 17.10 6.06 -2.80
CA GLU A 66 16.50 7.39 -2.61
C GLU A 66 15.58 7.41 -1.38
N ARG A 67 14.77 6.36 -1.18
CA ARG A 67 13.96 6.18 0.03
C ARG A 67 14.81 6.26 1.29
N ASN A 68 15.92 5.54 1.36
CA ASN A 68 16.77 5.50 2.54
C ASN A 68 17.43 6.86 2.84
N LYS A 69 17.80 7.63 1.81
CA LYS A 69 18.27 9.02 1.98
C LYS A 69 17.18 9.90 2.60
N ASN A 70 15.94 9.81 2.09
CA ASN A 70 14.82 10.59 2.62
C ASN A 70 14.47 10.18 4.06
N LEU A 71 14.48 8.89 4.39
CA LEU A 71 14.27 8.40 5.76
C LEU A 71 15.35 8.88 6.71
N ALA A 72 16.60 8.95 6.26
CA ALA A 72 17.71 9.46 7.08
C ALA A 72 17.56 10.96 7.40
N VAL A 73 17.08 11.76 6.44
CA VAL A 73 16.81 13.20 6.66
C VAL A 73 15.76 13.41 7.74
N MET A 74 14.73 12.58 7.78
CA MET A 74 13.59 12.68 8.71
C MET A 74 13.71 11.75 9.91
N ALA A 75 14.90 11.21 10.21
CA ALA A 75 15.08 10.21 11.27
C ALA A 75 14.61 10.66 12.65
N ASP A 76 14.71 11.95 12.95
CA ASP A 76 14.29 12.52 14.24
C ASP A 76 12.76 12.67 14.38
N VAL A 77 11.99 12.54 13.30
CA VAL A 77 10.52 12.57 13.31
C VAL A 77 9.94 11.22 13.72
N PHE A 78 10.65 10.13 13.46
CA PHE A 78 10.18 8.79 13.74
C PHE A 78 10.42 8.36 15.20
N VAL A 79 9.50 7.55 15.74
CA VAL A 79 9.68 6.89 17.04
C VAL A 79 10.76 5.81 16.95
N SER A 80 10.76 5.06 15.85
CA SER A 80 11.74 4.05 15.48
C SER A 80 11.94 4.07 13.96
N PHE A 81 12.98 3.41 13.45
CA PHE A 81 13.18 3.31 12.00
C PHE A 81 11.94 2.69 11.34
N PRO A 82 11.40 3.28 10.26
CA PRO A 82 10.22 2.78 9.58
C PRO A 82 10.36 1.34 9.12
N LYS A 83 9.30 0.56 9.29
CA LYS A 83 9.24 -0.80 8.79
C LYS A 83 8.99 -0.76 7.28
N VAL A 84 9.81 -1.49 6.54
CA VAL A 84 9.68 -1.66 5.10
C VAL A 84 9.40 -3.14 4.81
N VAL A 85 8.39 -3.40 3.98
CA VAL A 85 8.11 -4.73 3.42
C VAL A 85 8.10 -4.56 1.90
N GLU A 86 8.92 -5.34 1.20
CA GLU A 86 9.04 -5.23 -0.24
C GLU A 86 9.11 -6.60 -0.90
N GLY A 87 8.47 -6.75 -2.05
CA GLY A 87 8.41 -8.03 -2.75
C GLY A 87 7.75 -7.97 -4.10
N GLU A 88 7.82 -9.09 -4.81
CA GLU A 88 7.12 -9.26 -6.08
C GLU A 88 5.61 -9.37 -5.83
N ILE A 89 4.82 -8.64 -6.62
CA ILE A 89 3.36 -8.72 -6.56
C ILE A 89 2.92 -10.09 -7.09
N THR A 90 2.34 -10.88 -6.20
CA THR A 90 1.86 -12.24 -6.50
C THR A 90 0.48 -12.21 -7.15
N LEU A 91 -0.39 -11.33 -6.67
CA LEU A 91 -1.72 -11.09 -7.21
C LEU A 91 -1.92 -9.58 -7.37
N GLY A 92 -2.44 -9.13 -8.50
CA GLY A 92 -2.70 -7.71 -8.71
C GLY A 92 -3.58 -7.46 -9.92
N LYS A 93 -4.44 -6.46 -9.79
CA LYS A 93 -5.30 -5.99 -10.87
C LYS A 93 -5.53 -4.50 -10.74
N MET A 94 -5.36 -3.77 -11.83
CA MET A 94 -5.78 -2.38 -11.96
C MET A 94 -7.02 -2.34 -12.87
N TYR A 95 -8.03 -1.59 -12.46
CA TYR A 95 -9.28 -1.43 -13.20
C TYR A 95 -9.20 -0.13 -14.00
N GLN A 96 -8.80 -0.25 -15.26
CA GLN A 96 -8.46 0.87 -16.15
C GLN A 96 -9.58 1.89 -16.31
N ASP A 97 -10.83 1.43 -16.32
CA ASP A 97 -12.01 2.29 -16.49
C ASP A 97 -12.33 3.13 -15.25
N ARG A 98 -11.65 2.86 -14.15
CA ARG A 98 -11.89 3.45 -12.82
C ARG A 98 -10.73 4.27 -12.29
N ALA A 99 -9.60 4.31 -12.99
CA ALA A 99 -8.45 5.09 -12.54
C ALA A 99 -8.74 6.59 -12.70
N ALA A 100 -8.93 7.30 -11.58
CA ALA A 100 -8.94 8.75 -11.59
C ALA A 100 -7.55 9.29 -11.95
N ASN A 101 -7.51 10.40 -12.65
CA ASN A 101 -6.26 11.03 -13.09
C ASN A 101 -5.42 11.58 -11.93
N ASP A 102 -6.06 11.85 -10.78
CA ASP A 102 -5.44 12.45 -9.61
C ASP A 102 -5.56 11.52 -8.42
N ASN A 103 -4.44 11.21 -7.79
CA ASN A 103 -4.38 10.38 -6.59
C ASN A 103 -4.88 11.11 -5.33
N GLU A 104 -5.12 12.42 -5.42
CA GLU A 104 -5.45 13.27 -4.26
C GLU A 104 -6.79 12.94 -3.60
N GLU A 105 -7.72 12.30 -4.33
CA GLU A 105 -9.03 11.90 -3.78
C GLU A 105 -9.16 10.38 -3.60
N ALA A 106 -8.09 9.62 -3.80
CA ALA A 106 -8.16 8.17 -3.66
C ALA A 106 -8.14 7.77 -2.18
N TYR A 107 -9.06 6.89 -1.80
CA TYR A 107 -9.07 6.24 -0.50
C TYR A 107 -8.31 4.93 -0.57
N VAL A 108 -7.40 4.70 0.36
CA VAL A 108 -6.51 3.54 0.35
C VAL A 108 -6.74 2.69 1.58
N ARG A 109 -6.76 1.38 1.40
CA ARG A 109 -6.68 0.39 2.46
C ARG A 109 -5.46 -0.48 2.25
N VAL A 110 -4.60 -0.56 3.27
CA VAL A 110 -3.46 -1.48 3.32
C VAL A 110 -3.64 -2.40 4.51
N VAL A 111 -3.49 -3.70 4.30
CA VAL A 111 -3.60 -4.70 5.36
C VAL A 111 -2.28 -5.44 5.48
N PHE A 112 -1.75 -5.51 6.69
CA PHE A 112 -0.59 -6.32 7.04
C PHE A 112 -1.05 -7.53 7.86
N ALA A 113 -0.53 -8.71 7.53
CA ALA A 113 -0.79 -9.93 8.29
C ALA A 113 0.48 -10.77 8.39
N LYS A 114 0.68 -11.44 9.52
CA LYS A 114 1.74 -12.43 9.65
C LYS A 114 1.28 -13.76 9.09
N VAL A 115 2.14 -14.40 8.30
CA VAL A 115 1.85 -15.68 7.66
C VAL A 115 3.02 -16.64 7.85
N ASP A 116 2.69 -17.89 8.17
CA ASP A 116 3.67 -18.96 8.29
C ASP A 116 3.87 -19.70 6.97
N ASN A 117 2.82 -19.71 6.12
CA ASN A 117 2.86 -20.34 4.81
C ASN A 117 2.40 -19.36 3.72
N PRO A 118 3.35 -18.79 2.94
CA PRO A 118 3.04 -17.85 1.85
C PRO A 118 2.12 -18.41 0.77
N GLU A 119 2.24 -19.69 0.43
CA GLU A 119 1.42 -20.33 -0.60
C GLU A 119 -0.04 -20.45 -0.17
N VAL A 120 -0.27 -20.89 1.07
CA VAL A 120 -1.63 -21.02 1.64
C VAL A 120 -2.32 -19.66 1.71
N SER A 121 -1.61 -18.63 2.20
CA SER A 121 -2.18 -17.29 2.28
C SER A 121 -2.45 -16.68 0.89
N THR A 122 -1.58 -16.93 -0.09
CA THR A 122 -1.78 -16.48 -1.47
C THR A 122 -3.01 -17.15 -2.10
N ASN A 123 -3.16 -18.45 -1.93
CA ASN A 123 -4.32 -19.19 -2.44
C ASN A 123 -5.62 -18.72 -1.78
N PHE A 124 -5.62 -18.51 -0.47
CA PHE A 124 -6.78 -17.95 0.24
C PHE A 124 -7.17 -16.58 -0.33
N VAL A 125 -6.22 -15.68 -0.46
CA VAL A 125 -6.49 -14.34 -1.00
C VAL A 125 -7.01 -14.42 -2.43
N LYS A 126 -6.44 -15.28 -3.27
CA LYS A 126 -6.86 -15.49 -4.66
C LYS A 126 -8.29 -16.04 -4.77
N GLU A 127 -8.64 -17.02 -3.94
CA GLU A 127 -9.90 -17.75 -4.05
C GLU A 127 -11.05 -17.09 -3.29
N LYS A 128 -10.73 -16.34 -2.21
CA LYS A 128 -11.72 -15.79 -1.29
C LYS A 128 -11.82 -14.27 -1.31
N ILE A 129 -10.69 -13.57 -1.42
CA ILE A 129 -10.66 -12.12 -1.31
C ILE A 129 -10.73 -11.43 -2.68
N PHE A 130 -10.00 -11.92 -3.67
CA PHE A 130 -10.02 -11.33 -5.00
C PHE A 130 -11.39 -11.34 -5.70
N PRO A 131 -12.25 -12.36 -5.56
CA PRO A 131 -13.63 -12.31 -6.08
C PRO A 131 -14.44 -11.15 -5.52
N ILE A 132 -14.27 -10.79 -4.24
CA ILE A 132 -14.92 -9.62 -3.65
C ILE A 132 -14.50 -8.33 -4.37
N TYR A 133 -13.21 -8.21 -4.72
CA TYR A 133 -12.70 -7.07 -5.47
C TYR A 133 -13.27 -6.98 -6.89
N GLU A 134 -13.52 -8.11 -7.55
CA GLU A 134 -14.06 -8.13 -8.91
C GLU A 134 -15.51 -7.63 -8.99
N GLU A 135 -16.28 -7.84 -7.94
CA GLU A 135 -17.67 -7.41 -7.82
C GLU A 135 -17.83 -6.00 -7.21
N ALA A 136 -16.74 -5.47 -6.62
CA ALA A 136 -16.81 -4.21 -5.88
C ALA A 136 -16.93 -2.99 -6.80
N GLU A 137 -17.89 -2.12 -6.50
CA GLU A 137 -17.99 -0.79 -7.11
C GLU A 137 -16.98 0.18 -6.50
N GLY A 138 -16.45 1.10 -7.32
CA GLY A 138 -15.50 2.13 -6.85
C GLY A 138 -14.08 1.63 -6.55
N LEU A 139 -13.77 0.35 -6.75
CA LEU A 139 -12.39 -0.15 -6.66
C LEU A 139 -11.61 0.24 -7.91
N ARG A 140 -10.46 0.92 -7.72
CA ARG A 140 -9.52 1.31 -8.78
C ARG A 140 -8.42 0.29 -9.01
N GLY A 141 -8.01 -0.41 -7.96
CA GLY A 141 -6.98 -1.42 -8.04
C GLY A 141 -6.78 -2.15 -6.72
N ALA A 142 -6.29 -3.37 -6.83
CA ALA A 142 -5.93 -4.20 -5.69
C ALA A 142 -4.70 -5.04 -5.98
N GLY A 143 -3.94 -5.38 -4.96
CA GLY A 143 -2.82 -6.28 -5.06
C GLY A 143 -2.42 -6.91 -3.74
N PHE A 144 -1.60 -7.94 -3.86
CA PHE A 144 -1.16 -8.75 -2.74
C PHE A 144 0.25 -9.29 -3.01
N PHE A 145 1.07 -9.30 -1.99
CA PHE A 145 2.37 -9.97 -1.99
C PHE A 145 2.72 -10.47 -0.59
N VAL A 146 3.67 -11.40 -0.53
CA VAL A 146 4.23 -11.90 0.73
C VAL A 146 5.74 -11.75 0.69
N ALA A 147 6.31 -11.17 1.73
CA ALA A 147 7.75 -11.05 1.91
C ALA A 147 8.10 -11.17 3.41
N ASP A 148 9.17 -11.87 3.73
CA ASP A 148 9.71 -12.03 5.09
C ASP A 148 8.66 -12.47 6.14
N GLY A 149 7.74 -13.38 5.75
CA GLY A 149 6.67 -13.87 6.61
C GLY A 149 5.57 -12.82 6.91
N GLU A 150 5.49 -11.77 6.11
CA GLU A 150 4.45 -10.77 6.19
C GLU A 150 3.71 -10.66 4.85
N ALA A 151 2.40 -10.85 4.90
CA ALA A 151 1.50 -10.62 3.79
C ALA A 151 1.08 -9.14 3.79
N VAL A 152 1.09 -8.53 2.62
CA VAL A 152 0.61 -7.17 2.41
C VAL A 152 -0.43 -7.18 1.31
N SER A 153 -1.64 -6.74 1.64
CA SER A 153 -2.71 -6.45 0.68
C SER A 153 -2.91 -4.94 0.61
N TRP A 154 -3.06 -4.42 -0.60
CA TRP A 154 -3.41 -3.03 -0.82
C TRP A 154 -4.59 -2.93 -1.78
N ASN A 155 -5.42 -1.91 -1.59
CA ASN A 155 -6.51 -1.58 -2.50
C ASN A 155 -6.77 -0.08 -2.49
N ILE A 156 -7.13 0.43 -3.66
CA ILE A 156 -7.35 1.86 -3.92
C ILE A 156 -8.80 2.02 -4.37
N TRP A 157 -9.51 2.95 -3.76
CA TRP A 157 -10.95 3.17 -3.90
C TRP A 157 -11.26 4.61 -4.30
N ASP A 158 -12.42 4.82 -4.91
CA ASP A 158 -12.95 6.14 -5.21
C ASP A 158 -13.32 6.93 -3.95
N SER A 159 -13.74 6.22 -2.89
CA SER A 159 -14.16 6.83 -1.64
C SER A 159 -14.06 5.87 -0.46
N GLU A 160 -14.13 6.41 0.74
CA GLU A 160 -14.26 5.66 1.99
C GLU A 160 -15.54 4.82 2.01
N GLU A 161 -16.65 5.35 1.49
CA GLU A 161 -17.92 4.65 1.42
C GLU A 161 -17.82 3.38 0.58
N ALA A 162 -17.21 3.47 -0.61
CA ALA A 162 -16.96 2.32 -1.47
C ALA A 162 -16.07 1.26 -0.79
N ALA A 163 -14.99 1.70 -0.11
CA ALA A 163 -14.12 0.81 0.63
C ALA A 163 -14.84 0.10 1.80
N ASN A 164 -15.73 0.80 2.49
CA ASN A 164 -16.48 0.26 3.62
C ASN A 164 -17.62 -0.68 3.20
N ALA A 165 -18.18 -0.52 2.00
CA ALA A 165 -19.25 -1.36 1.48
C ALA A 165 -18.86 -2.85 1.39
N VAL A 166 -17.58 -3.17 1.17
CA VAL A 166 -17.09 -4.55 1.06
C VAL A 166 -16.60 -5.16 2.37
N VAL A 167 -16.52 -4.37 3.45
CA VAL A 167 -16.00 -4.86 4.76
C VAL A 167 -16.80 -6.05 5.31
N PRO A 168 -18.13 -6.12 5.24
CA PRO A 168 -18.87 -7.29 5.70
C PRO A 168 -18.44 -8.58 4.99
N ASN A 169 -18.25 -8.53 3.67
CA ASN A 169 -17.83 -9.68 2.86
C ASN A 169 -16.40 -10.13 3.24
N PHE A 170 -15.50 -9.18 3.47
CA PHE A 170 -14.15 -9.52 3.97
C PHE A 170 -14.21 -10.19 5.34
N ASN A 171 -15.00 -9.68 6.26
CA ASN A 171 -15.10 -10.26 7.60
C ASN A 171 -15.68 -11.67 7.56
N GLU A 172 -16.63 -11.96 6.68
CA GLU A 172 -17.17 -13.30 6.47
C GLU A 172 -16.09 -14.27 6.00
N GLU A 173 -15.33 -13.92 4.95
CA GLU A 173 -14.25 -14.78 4.45
C GLU A 173 -13.10 -14.91 5.45
N LEU A 174 -12.69 -13.81 6.11
CA LEU A 174 -11.65 -13.85 7.13
C LEU A 174 -12.03 -14.69 8.34
N SER A 175 -13.32 -14.81 8.68
CA SER A 175 -13.78 -15.69 9.74
C SER A 175 -13.51 -17.19 9.45
N SER A 176 -13.39 -17.53 8.17
CA SER A 176 -13.04 -18.88 7.70
C SER A 176 -11.53 -19.14 7.58
N ALA A 177 -10.70 -18.11 7.83
CA ALA A 177 -9.25 -18.13 7.61
C ALA A 177 -8.45 -18.67 8.82
N GLU A 178 -9.06 -19.53 9.64
CA GLU A 178 -8.39 -20.11 10.83
C GLU A 178 -7.09 -20.82 10.44
N GLY A 179 -6.00 -20.43 11.09
CA GLY A 179 -4.66 -21.02 10.85
C GLY A 179 -3.94 -20.51 9.59
N ILE A 180 -4.53 -19.61 8.81
CA ILE A 180 -3.85 -18.99 7.63
C ILE A 180 -2.95 -17.84 8.08
N PHE A 181 -3.41 -17.06 9.04
CA PHE A 181 -2.68 -15.94 9.62
C PHE A 181 -2.23 -16.27 11.04
N SER A 182 -0.95 -16.07 11.33
CA SER A 182 -0.42 -16.28 12.69
C SER A 182 -0.70 -15.10 13.64
N GLN A 183 -1.17 -13.99 13.10
CA GLN A 183 -1.70 -12.84 13.82
C GLN A 183 -2.87 -12.23 13.03
N ASP A 184 -3.83 -11.64 13.73
CA ASP A 184 -4.97 -10.98 13.10
C ASP A 184 -4.50 -9.92 12.08
N PRO A 185 -5.11 -9.89 10.88
CA PRO A 185 -4.82 -8.87 9.89
C PRO A 185 -5.04 -7.46 10.43
N GLN A 186 -4.07 -6.58 10.22
CA GLN A 186 -4.11 -5.19 10.68
C GLN A 186 -4.41 -4.25 9.51
N PRO A 187 -5.64 -3.72 9.37
CA PRO A 187 -5.98 -2.76 8.34
C PRO A 187 -5.55 -1.33 8.74
N TYR A 188 -5.08 -0.58 7.75
CA TYR A 188 -4.82 0.84 7.80
C TYR A 188 -5.53 1.50 6.62
N MET A 189 -6.27 2.57 6.87
CA MET A 189 -7.11 3.20 5.87
C MET A 189 -7.01 4.72 5.94
N GLY A 190 -7.16 5.38 4.80
CA GLY A 190 -7.18 6.84 4.73
C GLY A 190 -7.08 7.37 3.31
N TYR A 191 -7.31 8.68 3.16
CA TYR A 191 -7.12 9.37 1.90
C TYR A 191 -5.64 9.62 1.64
N LEU A 192 -5.23 9.47 0.37
CA LEU A 192 -3.90 9.88 -0.07
C LEU A 192 -3.76 11.40 0.10
N TYR A 193 -2.74 11.84 0.82
CA TYR A 193 -2.42 13.26 0.93
C TYR A 193 -1.29 13.68 -0.04
N ALA A 194 -0.55 12.70 -0.56
CA ALA A 194 0.47 12.90 -1.58
C ALA A 194 0.62 11.64 -2.43
N GLY A 195 0.88 11.79 -3.71
CA GLY A 195 1.13 10.66 -4.59
C GLY A 195 1.37 11.07 -6.03
N LYS A 196 1.84 10.12 -6.82
CA LYS A 196 2.01 10.26 -8.27
C LYS A 196 1.71 8.94 -8.97
N ASN A 197 1.09 9.07 -10.14
CA ASN A 197 0.91 7.99 -11.08
C ASN A 197 1.68 8.32 -12.37
N PHE A 198 2.76 7.57 -12.66
CA PHE A 198 3.68 7.86 -13.76
C PHE A 198 3.38 7.09 -15.04
N ILE A 199 2.44 6.15 -14.98
CA ILE A 199 2.00 5.39 -16.14
C ILE A 199 0.53 5.72 -16.39
N ASP A 200 0.23 6.21 -17.57
CA ASP A 200 -1.13 6.27 -18.07
C ASP A 200 -1.57 4.83 -18.38
N VAL A 201 -2.10 4.13 -17.37
CA VAL A 201 -2.59 2.75 -17.48
C VAL A 201 -3.71 2.58 -18.53
N ARG A 202 -4.19 3.70 -19.12
CA ARG A 202 -5.17 3.69 -20.21
C ARG A 202 -4.57 3.39 -21.59
N LYS A 203 -3.26 3.22 -21.69
CA LYS A 203 -2.54 2.96 -22.96
C LYS A 203 -2.02 1.52 -23.12
N GLY A 204 -2.48 0.58 -22.30
CA GLY A 204 -2.17 -0.83 -22.42
C GLY A 204 -3.22 -1.58 -23.25
#